data_67e9ac05669a8b3c04930b2d0a0e1e67
#
_entry.id   67e9ac05669a8b3c04930b2d0a0e1e67
#
_cell.length_a   1.000
_cell.length_b   1.000
_cell.length_c   1.000
_cell.angle_alpha   90.00
_cell.angle_beta   90.00
_cell.angle_gamma   90.00
#
_symmetry.space_group_name_H-M   'P 1'
#
loop_
_entity.id
_entity.type
_entity.pdbx_description
1 polymer ?
#
loop_
_entity_poly.entity_id
_entity_poly.type
_entity_poly.pdbx_seq_one_letter_code
_entity_poly.pdbx_strand_id
1 'polypeptide(L)'
;MATTRGNLFDPQLVTDLLSKVKGKSSLAVLSKQRPIPFNGQKEFTFTMDKEIDIVAEGGAKSEGGISLAPVTIIPIKFEYGARVSDEFIYATEDEKIEILKAFNEGFAMKVAKGLDIAAMHGVNPRTGNASSVIGTNNFDSKVTQTVDYSEAAVDDNIDAAIALVEGAERDVTGIAISPAARTGLSKLKNTNGEQRYPEFRFGGKPATLGAQTLEINKTVSTGDKDEGIVGDFENMFRWGYAKDIKLEVIEYGDPDNSGNDLKGHGQIYIRAEVYLGWGILDADSFARIKKAE
;
A
#
# COMPACT_ATOMS: atom_id res chain seq x y z
N MET A 1 4.62 -34.21 -27.00
CA MET A 1 5.25 -32.87 -27.15
C MET A 1 5.66 -32.42 -25.75
N ALA A 2 6.94 -32.19 -25.51
CA ALA A 2 7.39 -31.72 -24.21
C ALA A 2 6.89 -30.27 -24.02
N THR A 3 6.01 -30.06 -23.07
CA THR A 3 5.54 -28.73 -22.65
C THR A 3 6.75 -28.00 -22.06
N THR A 4 7.28 -27.06 -22.79
CA THR A 4 8.40 -26.23 -22.37
C THR A 4 7.97 -25.40 -21.16
N ARG A 5 8.80 -25.33 -20.10
CA ARG A 5 8.64 -24.49 -18.88
C ARG A 5 8.21 -23.03 -19.14
N GLY A 6 8.23 -22.56 -20.38
CA GLY A 6 7.80 -21.21 -20.78
C GLY A 6 6.28 -20.99 -20.83
N ASN A 7 5.47 -22.04 -20.86
CA ASN A 7 4.00 -21.89 -20.98
C ASN A 7 3.24 -21.85 -19.64
N LEU A 8 3.93 -22.04 -18.51
CA LEU A 8 3.34 -21.89 -17.16
C LEU A 8 3.18 -20.42 -16.73
N PHE A 9 3.72 -19.48 -17.50
CA PHE A 9 3.70 -18.05 -17.21
C PHE A 9 2.97 -17.30 -18.31
N ASP A 10 1.63 -17.41 -18.29
CA ASP A 10 0.80 -16.61 -19.16
C ASP A 10 0.91 -15.14 -18.73
N PRO A 11 1.25 -14.20 -19.63
CA PRO A 11 1.20 -12.75 -19.36
C PRO A 11 -0.15 -12.30 -18.79
N GLN A 12 -1.23 -13.01 -19.11
CA GLN A 12 -2.57 -12.78 -18.56
C GLN A 12 -2.62 -13.02 -17.05
N LEU A 13 -1.96 -14.06 -16.51
CA LEU A 13 -1.89 -14.32 -15.07
C LEU A 13 -1.17 -13.20 -14.31
N VAL A 14 -0.14 -12.60 -14.89
CA VAL A 14 0.58 -11.46 -14.32
C VAL A 14 -0.32 -10.21 -14.30
N THR A 15 -1.01 -9.93 -15.41
CA THR A 15 -1.94 -8.80 -15.52
C THR A 15 -3.11 -8.96 -14.54
N ASP A 16 -3.67 -10.15 -14.41
CA ASP A 16 -4.73 -10.47 -13.44
C ASP A 16 -4.26 -10.27 -12.00
N LEU A 17 -3.04 -10.70 -11.68
CA LEU A 17 -2.46 -10.50 -10.35
C LEU A 17 -2.34 -9.01 -10.01
N LEU A 18 -1.82 -8.20 -10.93
CA LEU A 18 -1.67 -6.75 -10.77
C LEU A 18 -3.03 -6.08 -10.52
N SER A 19 -4.06 -6.47 -11.27
CA SER A 19 -5.42 -5.92 -11.11
C SER A 19 -6.03 -6.31 -9.75
N LYS A 20 -5.78 -7.54 -9.30
CA LYS A 20 -6.26 -8.05 -8.00
C LYS A 20 -5.55 -7.40 -6.81
N VAL A 21 -4.25 -7.13 -6.91
CA VAL A 21 -3.52 -6.36 -5.89
C VAL A 21 -4.10 -4.96 -5.78
N LYS A 22 -4.29 -4.27 -6.91
CA LYS A 22 -4.89 -2.93 -6.94
C LYS A 22 -6.26 -2.87 -6.27
N GLY A 23 -7.12 -3.88 -6.46
CA GLY A 23 -8.46 -3.91 -5.87
C GLY A 23 -8.53 -4.32 -4.39
N LYS A 24 -7.39 -4.59 -3.72
CA LYS A 24 -7.33 -5.07 -2.33
C LYS A 24 -6.42 -4.26 -1.41
N SER A 25 -5.59 -3.38 -1.95
CA SER A 25 -4.73 -2.47 -1.21
C SER A 25 -5.31 -1.07 -1.25
N SER A 26 -5.44 -0.41 -0.09
CA SER A 26 -5.88 0.99 -0.01
C SER A 26 -4.93 1.91 -0.75
N LEU A 27 -3.63 1.75 -0.55
CA LEU A 27 -2.63 2.58 -1.21
C LEU A 27 -2.63 2.39 -2.73
N ALA A 28 -2.86 1.16 -3.20
CA ALA A 28 -2.93 0.88 -4.63
C ALA A 28 -4.21 1.41 -5.31
N VAL A 29 -5.30 1.57 -4.57
CA VAL A 29 -6.54 2.20 -5.06
C VAL A 29 -6.38 3.71 -5.10
N LEU A 30 -5.87 4.30 -4.01
CA LEU A 30 -5.75 5.75 -3.86
C LEU A 30 -4.64 6.36 -4.73
N SER A 31 -3.66 5.57 -5.16
CA SER A 31 -2.49 6.04 -5.91
C SER A 31 -2.31 5.31 -7.23
N LYS A 32 -1.60 5.96 -8.16
CA LYS A 32 -1.31 5.39 -9.48
C LYS A 32 -0.06 4.51 -9.42
N GLN A 33 -0.19 3.28 -9.93
CA GLN A 33 0.96 2.40 -10.15
C GLN A 33 1.86 2.96 -11.25
N ARG A 34 3.18 2.96 -11.01
CA ARG A 34 4.21 3.26 -12.02
C ARG A 34 5.32 2.21 -11.98
N PRO A 35 5.74 1.67 -13.12
CA PRO A 35 6.88 0.75 -13.17
C PRO A 35 8.13 1.39 -12.55
N ILE A 36 8.87 0.61 -11.77
CA ILE A 36 10.10 1.05 -11.10
C ILE A 36 11.27 0.21 -11.64
N PRO A 37 12.40 0.81 -12.02
CA PRO A 37 13.59 0.04 -12.39
C PRO A 37 14.09 -0.83 -11.24
N PHE A 38 14.60 -2.03 -11.53
CA PHE A 38 15.08 -2.96 -10.50
C PHE A 38 16.19 -2.37 -9.61
N ASN A 39 17.01 -1.48 -10.19
CA ASN A 39 18.10 -0.79 -9.47
C ASN A 39 17.60 0.42 -8.65
N GLY A 40 16.28 0.62 -8.56
CA GLY A 40 15.67 1.75 -7.91
C GLY A 40 15.53 2.97 -8.83
N GLN A 41 14.73 3.92 -8.36
CA GLN A 41 14.45 5.18 -9.04
C GLN A 41 14.62 6.34 -8.06
N LYS A 42 15.24 7.43 -8.54
CA LYS A 42 15.29 8.69 -7.80
C LYS A 42 14.18 9.61 -8.31
N GLU A 43 13.34 10.03 -7.41
CA GLU A 43 12.36 11.08 -7.63
C GLU A 43 12.86 12.35 -6.93
N PHE A 44 12.64 13.49 -7.56
CA PHE A 44 13.07 14.77 -7.00
C PHE A 44 11.84 15.58 -6.65
N THR A 45 11.76 16.02 -5.41
CA THR A 45 10.85 17.10 -5.01
C THR A 45 11.60 18.42 -5.09
N PHE A 46 10.93 19.38 -5.69
CA PHE A 46 11.46 20.73 -5.91
C PHE A 46 10.72 21.70 -5.01
N THR A 47 11.45 22.46 -4.21
CA THR A 47 10.87 23.47 -3.32
C THR A 47 11.56 24.80 -3.53
N MET A 48 10.79 25.88 -3.61
CA MET A 48 11.27 27.26 -3.54
C MET A 48 11.19 27.75 -2.09
N ASP A 49 12.19 28.48 -1.64
CA ASP A 49 12.29 28.95 -0.25
C ASP A 49 11.60 30.29 0.00
N LYS A 50 11.23 31.01 -1.07
CA LYS A 50 10.61 32.34 -0.97
C LYS A 50 9.45 32.47 -1.95
N GLU A 51 8.51 33.32 -1.61
CA GLU A 51 7.44 33.75 -2.48
C GLU A 51 7.94 34.60 -3.66
N ILE A 52 7.11 34.74 -4.70
CA ILE A 52 7.40 35.64 -5.83
C ILE A 52 7.38 37.10 -5.38
N ASP A 53 8.34 37.87 -5.83
CA ASP A 53 8.42 39.29 -5.54
C ASP A 53 7.76 40.13 -6.67
N ILE A 54 7.11 41.23 -6.29
CA ILE A 54 6.56 42.22 -7.21
C ILE A 54 7.57 43.35 -7.33
N VAL A 55 8.31 43.38 -8.43
CA VAL A 55 9.39 44.34 -8.67
C VAL A 55 8.88 45.50 -9.50
N ALA A 56 9.14 46.73 -9.04
CA ALA A 56 8.84 47.95 -9.82
C ALA A 56 9.76 48.07 -11.05
N GLU A 57 9.33 48.88 -12.03
CA GLU A 57 10.15 49.17 -13.22
C GLU A 57 11.52 49.76 -12.81
N GLY A 58 12.61 49.10 -13.22
CA GLY A 58 13.98 49.47 -12.84
C GLY A 58 14.40 49.04 -11.45
N GLY A 59 13.57 48.30 -10.71
CA GLY A 59 13.89 47.77 -9.41
C GLY A 59 14.92 46.62 -9.44
N ALA A 60 15.62 46.40 -8.34
CA ALA A 60 16.53 45.25 -8.18
C ALA A 60 15.77 43.94 -8.21
N LYS A 61 16.36 42.90 -8.80
CA LYS A 61 15.79 41.54 -8.78
C LYS A 61 15.89 40.93 -7.39
N SER A 62 14.84 40.27 -6.98
CA SER A 62 14.82 39.51 -5.70
C SER A 62 15.69 38.27 -5.78
N GLU A 63 16.24 37.88 -4.64
CA GLU A 63 17.02 36.66 -4.45
C GLU A 63 16.11 35.55 -3.92
N GLY A 64 16.15 34.37 -4.54
CA GLY A 64 15.46 33.17 -4.11
C GLY A 64 16.37 31.96 -4.14
N GLY A 65 16.09 30.97 -3.30
CA GLY A 65 16.79 29.70 -3.26
C GLY A 65 15.91 28.54 -3.77
N ILE A 66 16.57 27.48 -4.15
CA ILE A 66 15.94 26.25 -4.66
C ILE A 66 16.48 25.08 -3.82
N SER A 67 15.58 24.24 -3.31
CA SER A 67 15.94 22.97 -2.68
C SER A 67 15.46 21.80 -3.55
N LEU A 68 16.35 20.85 -3.78
CA LEU A 68 16.08 19.59 -4.45
C LEU A 68 16.27 18.44 -3.45
N ALA A 69 15.20 17.81 -3.02
CA ALA A 69 15.25 16.65 -2.15
C ALA A 69 15.03 15.35 -2.96
N PRO A 70 16.06 14.49 -3.11
CA PRO A 70 15.89 13.22 -3.79
C PRO A 70 15.22 12.20 -2.86
N VAL A 71 14.11 11.63 -3.29
CA VAL A 71 13.51 10.44 -2.68
C VAL A 71 13.90 9.22 -3.51
N THR A 72 14.63 8.29 -2.92
CA THR A 72 15.03 7.06 -3.60
C THR A 72 14.01 5.97 -3.31
N ILE A 73 13.40 5.45 -4.37
CA ILE A 73 12.47 4.30 -4.30
C ILE A 73 13.27 3.05 -4.64
N ILE A 74 13.45 2.17 -3.67
CA ILE A 74 14.17 0.91 -3.84
C ILE A 74 13.17 -0.24 -3.80
N PRO A 75 13.17 -1.15 -4.80
CA PRO A 75 12.31 -2.32 -4.78
C PRO A 75 12.66 -3.28 -3.63
N ILE A 76 11.65 -3.74 -2.94
CA ILE A 76 11.74 -4.73 -1.86
C ILE A 76 11.12 -6.03 -2.33
N LYS A 77 11.75 -7.15 -1.99
CA LYS A 77 11.26 -8.48 -2.34
C LYS A 77 10.15 -8.92 -1.38
N PHE A 78 9.01 -9.28 -1.94
CA PHE A 78 7.93 -9.98 -1.24
C PHE A 78 7.89 -11.42 -1.76
N GLU A 79 7.81 -12.36 -0.84
CA GLU A 79 7.84 -13.78 -1.14
C GLU A 79 6.75 -14.52 -0.37
N TYR A 80 6.16 -15.49 -1.00
CA TYR A 80 5.30 -16.47 -0.36
C TYR A 80 5.49 -17.83 -1.00
N GLY A 81 5.69 -18.83 -0.16
CA GLY A 81 5.79 -20.20 -0.61
C GLY A 81 4.97 -21.14 0.26
N ALA A 82 4.57 -22.26 -0.32
CA ALA A 82 3.82 -23.32 0.36
C ALA A 82 4.25 -24.70 -0.12
N ARG A 83 4.30 -25.65 0.81
CA ARG A 83 4.45 -27.06 0.50
C ARG A 83 3.12 -27.63 0.08
N VAL A 84 3.12 -28.42 -0.97
CA VAL A 84 1.97 -29.20 -1.44
C VAL A 84 2.40 -30.63 -1.72
N SER A 85 1.46 -31.59 -1.75
CA SER A 85 1.76 -32.98 -2.09
C SER A 85 2.36 -33.07 -3.50
N ASP A 86 3.28 -34.01 -3.72
CA ASP A 86 3.85 -34.27 -5.04
C ASP A 86 2.83 -34.93 -5.99
N GLU A 87 1.68 -35.39 -5.50
CA GLU A 87 0.53 -35.81 -6.31
C GLU A 87 0.09 -34.71 -7.28
N PHE A 88 0.36 -33.43 -6.95
CA PHE A 88 0.17 -32.31 -7.87
C PHE A 88 0.87 -32.52 -9.22
N ILE A 89 2.04 -33.18 -9.25
CA ILE A 89 2.78 -33.45 -10.48
C ILE A 89 2.01 -34.42 -11.39
N TYR A 90 1.22 -35.32 -10.79
CA TYR A 90 0.44 -36.34 -11.47
C TYR A 90 -0.99 -35.88 -11.80
N ALA A 91 -1.42 -34.72 -11.30
CA ALA A 91 -2.72 -34.13 -11.62
C ALA A 91 -2.86 -33.83 -13.12
N THR A 92 -4.08 -33.75 -13.58
CA THR A 92 -4.37 -33.33 -14.97
C THR A 92 -3.91 -31.87 -15.19
N GLU A 93 -3.66 -31.48 -16.44
CA GLU A 93 -3.25 -30.11 -16.75
C GLU A 93 -4.29 -29.07 -16.28
N ASP A 94 -5.58 -29.38 -16.38
CA ASP A 94 -6.67 -28.51 -15.94
C ASP A 94 -6.64 -28.31 -14.41
N GLU A 95 -6.46 -29.39 -13.63
CA GLU A 95 -6.33 -29.32 -12.18
C GLU A 95 -5.09 -28.52 -11.74
N LYS A 96 -3.95 -28.69 -12.42
CA LYS A 96 -2.74 -27.89 -12.18
C LYS A 96 -2.98 -26.41 -12.41
N ILE A 97 -3.67 -26.06 -13.50
CA ILE A 97 -4.01 -24.68 -13.83
C ILE A 97 -4.91 -24.06 -12.75
N GLU A 98 -5.93 -24.80 -12.28
CA GLU A 98 -6.82 -24.32 -11.22
C GLU A 98 -6.10 -24.07 -9.89
N ILE A 99 -5.22 -24.99 -9.49
CA ILE A 99 -4.42 -24.86 -8.26
C ILE A 99 -3.47 -23.66 -8.35
N LEU A 100 -2.77 -23.51 -9.47
CA LEU A 100 -1.87 -22.36 -9.70
C LEU A 100 -2.62 -21.04 -9.74
N LYS A 101 -3.82 -21.02 -10.33
CA LYS A 101 -4.69 -19.84 -10.33
C LYS A 101 -5.14 -19.48 -8.92
N ALA A 102 -5.58 -20.44 -8.12
CA ALA A 102 -5.97 -20.22 -6.74
C ALA A 102 -4.78 -19.72 -5.86
N PHE A 103 -3.58 -20.30 -6.09
CA PHE A 103 -2.36 -19.84 -5.43
C PHE A 103 -2.03 -18.38 -5.78
N ASN A 104 -2.11 -18.02 -7.07
CA ASN A 104 -1.89 -16.65 -7.53
C ASN A 104 -2.91 -15.66 -6.95
N GLU A 105 -4.18 -16.04 -6.84
CA GLU A 105 -5.21 -15.21 -6.21
C GLU A 105 -4.91 -14.97 -4.72
N GLY A 106 -4.54 -16.02 -4.00
CA GLY A 106 -4.10 -15.94 -2.60
C GLY A 106 -2.86 -15.07 -2.45
N PHE A 107 -1.87 -15.25 -3.34
CA PHE A 107 -0.64 -14.45 -3.34
C PHE A 107 -0.93 -12.97 -3.59
N ALA A 108 -1.76 -12.62 -4.58
CA ALA A 108 -2.17 -11.25 -4.87
C ALA A 108 -2.79 -10.55 -3.66
N MET A 109 -3.69 -11.24 -2.95
CA MET A 109 -4.29 -10.71 -1.72
C MET A 109 -3.26 -10.47 -0.61
N LYS A 110 -2.29 -11.37 -0.47
CA LYS A 110 -1.20 -11.23 0.52
C LYS A 110 -0.25 -10.09 0.15
N VAL A 111 0.09 -9.93 -1.13
CA VAL A 111 0.92 -8.83 -1.62
C VAL A 111 0.22 -7.49 -1.41
N ALA A 112 -1.07 -7.37 -1.73
CA ALA A 112 -1.86 -6.17 -1.50
C ALA A 112 -1.86 -5.75 -0.02
N LYS A 113 -2.17 -6.70 0.86
CA LYS A 113 -2.09 -6.47 2.30
C LYS A 113 -0.66 -6.15 2.76
N GLY A 114 0.33 -6.82 2.17
CA GLY A 114 1.74 -6.61 2.47
C GLY A 114 2.22 -5.22 2.10
N LEU A 115 1.82 -4.71 0.93
CA LEU A 115 2.14 -3.34 0.50
C LEU A 115 1.60 -2.31 1.49
N ASP A 116 0.32 -2.40 1.85
CA ASP A 116 -0.29 -1.46 2.80
C ASP A 116 0.43 -1.49 4.16
N ILE A 117 0.61 -2.69 4.76
CA ILE A 117 1.24 -2.82 6.08
C ILE A 117 2.69 -2.31 6.05
N ALA A 118 3.45 -2.67 5.02
CA ALA A 118 4.85 -2.28 4.90
C ALA A 118 5.00 -0.77 4.66
N ALA A 119 4.19 -0.19 3.77
CA ALA A 119 4.27 1.23 3.46
C ALA A 119 3.66 2.12 4.55
N MET A 120 2.57 1.71 5.19
CA MET A 120 1.94 2.49 6.26
C MET A 120 2.77 2.41 7.56
N HIS A 121 3.14 1.20 7.99
CA HIS A 121 3.66 0.98 9.35
C HIS A 121 5.12 0.54 9.43
N GLY A 122 5.80 0.29 8.30
CA GLY A 122 7.21 -0.11 8.30
C GLY A 122 7.48 -1.48 8.91
N VAL A 123 6.46 -2.34 9.02
CA VAL A 123 6.56 -3.66 9.62
C VAL A 123 6.54 -4.77 8.58
N ASN A 124 7.19 -5.89 8.90
CA ASN A 124 7.10 -7.09 8.09
C ASN A 124 5.70 -7.71 8.24
N PRO A 125 4.93 -7.89 7.14
CA PRO A 125 3.55 -8.37 7.19
C PRO A 125 3.39 -9.77 7.80
N ARG A 126 4.45 -10.60 7.76
CA ARG A 126 4.43 -11.97 8.29
C ARG A 126 4.66 -12.02 9.79
N THR A 127 5.59 -11.21 10.30
CA THR A 127 6.02 -11.23 11.71
C THR A 127 5.36 -10.14 12.56
N GLY A 128 4.87 -9.06 11.94
CA GLY A 128 4.36 -7.87 12.62
C GLY A 128 5.45 -7.00 13.25
N ASN A 129 6.72 -7.36 13.09
CA ASN A 129 7.85 -6.62 13.65
C ASN A 129 8.38 -5.57 12.67
N ALA A 130 8.99 -4.51 13.20
CA ALA A 130 9.66 -3.50 12.39
C ALA A 130 10.69 -4.14 11.44
N SER A 131 10.71 -3.70 10.20
CA SER A 131 11.61 -4.24 9.17
C SER A 131 12.75 -3.29 8.88
N SER A 132 13.99 -3.74 9.11
CA SER A 132 15.19 -2.97 8.76
C SER A 132 15.33 -2.73 7.26
N VAL A 133 14.74 -3.61 6.43
CA VAL A 133 14.75 -3.46 4.96
C VAL A 133 13.87 -2.28 4.52
N ILE A 134 12.76 -2.03 5.21
CA ILE A 134 11.88 -0.88 4.95
C ILE A 134 12.49 0.39 5.55
N GLY A 135 13.09 0.27 6.74
CA GLY A 135 13.66 1.40 7.48
C GLY A 135 12.60 2.47 7.77
N THR A 136 12.92 3.71 7.44
CA THR A 136 12.02 4.88 7.63
C THR A 136 11.11 5.15 6.43
N ASN A 137 11.11 4.30 5.39
CA ASN A 137 10.27 4.51 4.21
C ASN A 137 8.83 4.04 4.43
N ASN A 138 8.15 4.64 5.41
CA ASN A 138 6.77 4.35 5.77
C ASN A 138 6.08 5.60 6.34
N PHE A 139 4.74 5.60 6.35
CA PHE A 139 3.95 6.73 6.85
C PHE A 139 4.19 7.00 8.34
N ASP A 140 4.26 5.94 9.17
CA ASP A 140 4.49 6.10 10.62
C ASP A 140 5.76 6.86 10.95
N SER A 141 6.82 6.69 10.15
CA SER A 141 8.11 7.32 10.38
C SER A 141 8.26 8.68 9.70
N LYS A 142 7.64 8.87 8.51
CA LYS A 142 7.83 10.08 7.71
C LYS A 142 6.79 11.15 7.99
N VAL A 143 5.53 10.77 8.22
CA VAL A 143 4.43 11.73 8.38
C VAL A 143 4.34 12.16 9.85
N THR A 144 4.68 13.40 10.09
CA THR A 144 4.69 14.01 11.44
C THR A 144 3.39 14.73 11.80
N GLN A 145 2.59 15.11 10.81
CA GLN A 145 1.28 15.73 11.01
C GLN A 145 0.29 14.67 11.53
N THR A 146 -0.17 14.85 12.75
CA THR A 146 -1.04 13.87 13.43
C THR A 146 -2.22 14.54 14.12
N VAL A 147 -3.36 13.86 14.10
CA VAL A 147 -4.58 14.19 14.83
C VAL A 147 -4.90 13.01 15.75
N ASP A 148 -5.29 13.27 16.99
CA ASP A 148 -5.71 12.22 17.91
C ASP A 148 -7.09 11.70 17.55
N TYR A 149 -7.22 10.38 17.44
CA TYR A 149 -8.47 9.73 17.10
C TYR A 149 -9.47 9.77 18.25
N SER A 150 -10.69 10.19 17.94
CA SER A 150 -11.85 10.09 18.82
C SER A 150 -13.02 9.41 18.12
N GLU A 151 -13.49 8.26 18.63
CA GLU A 151 -14.62 7.53 18.05
C GLU A 151 -15.92 8.36 18.05
N ALA A 152 -16.04 9.33 18.97
CA ALA A 152 -17.19 10.21 19.09
C ALA A 152 -17.20 11.39 18.11
N ALA A 153 -16.06 11.64 17.43
CA ALA A 153 -15.85 12.81 16.57
C ALA A 153 -14.98 12.46 15.36
N VAL A 154 -15.27 11.34 14.70
CA VAL A 154 -14.44 10.83 13.57
C VAL A 154 -14.46 11.79 12.39
N ASP A 155 -15.59 12.44 12.12
CA ASP A 155 -15.71 13.46 11.09
C ASP A 155 -14.85 14.68 11.39
N ASP A 156 -14.88 15.19 12.62
CA ASP A 156 -14.03 16.31 13.06
C ASP A 156 -12.54 15.93 12.99
N ASN A 157 -12.19 14.66 13.27
CA ASN A 157 -10.80 14.20 13.13
C ASN A 157 -10.34 14.17 11.66
N ILE A 158 -11.22 13.75 10.74
CA ILE A 158 -10.93 13.76 9.29
C ILE A 158 -10.79 15.20 8.80
N ASP A 159 -11.71 16.10 9.18
CA ASP A 159 -11.65 17.51 8.81
C ASP A 159 -10.38 18.19 9.37
N ALA A 160 -10.01 17.88 10.61
CA ALA A 160 -8.76 18.37 11.20
C ALA A 160 -7.51 17.86 10.46
N ALA A 161 -7.51 16.59 10.01
CA ALA A 161 -6.42 16.04 9.24
C ALA A 161 -6.32 16.69 7.83
N ILE A 162 -7.46 16.96 7.19
CA ILE A 162 -7.52 17.71 5.93
C ILE A 162 -6.95 19.14 6.15
N ALA A 163 -7.39 19.82 7.20
CA ALA A 163 -6.94 21.16 7.51
C ALA A 163 -5.42 21.25 7.78
N LEU A 164 -4.78 20.19 8.33
CA LEU A 164 -3.33 20.14 8.49
C LEU A 164 -2.61 20.08 7.14
N VAL A 165 -3.12 19.29 6.20
CA VAL A 165 -2.53 19.17 4.85
C VAL A 165 -2.73 20.46 4.06
N GLU A 166 -3.94 21.04 4.08
CA GLU A 166 -4.23 22.31 3.43
C GLU A 166 -3.47 23.48 4.06
N GLY A 167 -3.27 23.47 5.39
CA GLY A 167 -2.44 24.44 6.12
C GLY A 167 -0.96 24.40 5.70
N ALA A 168 -0.48 23.27 5.17
CA ALA A 168 0.84 23.12 4.57
C ALA A 168 0.83 23.48 3.04
N GLU A 169 -0.26 24.08 2.55
CA GLU A 169 -0.44 24.43 1.12
C GLU A 169 -0.36 23.21 0.19
N ARG A 170 -0.96 22.09 0.63
CA ARG A 170 -1.02 20.84 -0.13
C ARG A 170 -2.46 20.43 -0.39
N ASP A 171 -2.67 19.68 -1.46
CA ASP A 171 -3.98 19.16 -1.83
C ASP A 171 -4.25 17.81 -1.16
N VAL A 172 -5.53 17.51 -0.96
CA VAL A 172 -5.99 16.19 -0.52
C VAL A 172 -6.70 15.50 -1.68
N THR A 173 -6.27 14.30 -2.07
CA THR A 173 -6.89 13.50 -3.14
C THR A 173 -7.56 12.24 -2.62
N GLY A 174 -7.22 11.81 -1.41
CA GLY A 174 -7.74 10.56 -0.86
C GLY A 174 -7.69 10.46 0.65
N ILE A 175 -8.53 9.54 1.14
CA ILE A 175 -8.69 9.23 2.56
C ILE A 175 -8.67 7.71 2.72
N ALA A 176 -7.77 7.20 3.54
CA ALA A 176 -7.76 5.80 3.96
C ALA A 176 -8.18 5.71 5.43
N ILE A 177 -9.24 4.96 5.75
CA ILE A 177 -9.69 4.78 7.13
C ILE A 177 -9.80 3.31 7.52
N SER A 178 -9.74 3.07 8.82
CA SER A 178 -9.97 1.75 9.39
C SER A 178 -11.46 1.38 9.43
N PRO A 179 -11.80 0.09 9.58
CA PRO A 179 -13.17 -0.34 9.86
C PRO A 179 -13.72 0.22 11.18
N ALA A 180 -12.86 0.55 12.15
CA ALA A 180 -13.26 1.16 13.41
C ALA A 180 -13.73 2.62 13.18
N ALA A 181 -12.92 3.41 12.46
CA ALA A 181 -13.28 4.77 12.06
C ALA A 181 -14.57 4.80 11.24
N ARG A 182 -14.74 3.89 10.26
CA ARG A 182 -16.01 3.73 9.53
C ARG A 182 -17.18 3.47 10.47
N THR A 183 -17.00 2.61 11.47
CA THR A 183 -18.03 2.30 12.44
C THR A 183 -18.35 3.51 13.32
N GLY A 184 -17.35 4.30 13.68
CA GLY A 184 -17.53 5.60 14.36
C GLY A 184 -18.40 6.53 13.52
N LEU A 185 -18.07 6.77 12.24
CA LEU A 185 -18.89 7.58 11.33
C LEU A 185 -20.34 7.09 11.26
N SER A 186 -20.57 5.78 11.21
CA SER A 186 -21.92 5.21 11.14
C SER A 186 -22.77 5.45 12.39
N LYS A 187 -22.15 5.79 13.53
CA LYS A 187 -22.81 6.05 14.81
C LYS A 187 -23.14 7.52 15.04
N LEU A 188 -22.48 8.43 14.31
CA LEU A 188 -22.64 9.86 14.48
C LEU A 188 -24.07 10.30 14.14
N LYS A 189 -24.66 11.11 15.03
CA LYS A 189 -25.99 11.64 14.90
C LYS A 189 -25.99 13.16 14.99
N ASN A 190 -26.94 13.78 14.31
CA ASN A 190 -27.21 15.19 14.49
C ASN A 190 -27.99 15.44 15.83
N THR A 191 -28.24 16.69 16.15
CA THR A 191 -29.00 17.10 17.36
C THR A 191 -30.40 16.55 17.41
N ASN A 192 -30.98 16.19 16.26
CA ASN A 192 -32.33 15.62 16.15
C ASN A 192 -32.34 14.08 16.29
N GLY A 193 -31.16 13.45 16.49
CA GLY A 193 -31.01 12.00 16.61
C GLY A 193 -30.95 11.25 15.30
N GLU A 194 -30.92 11.93 14.15
CA GLU A 194 -30.79 11.32 12.82
C GLU A 194 -29.32 11.02 12.51
N GLN A 195 -29.06 10.00 11.70
CA GLN A 195 -27.71 9.64 11.30
C GLN A 195 -27.11 10.72 10.39
N ARG A 196 -25.89 11.17 10.70
CA ARG A 196 -25.17 12.12 9.84
C ARG A 196 -24.63 11.45 8.56
N TYR A 197 -24.22 10.20 8.66
CA TYR A 197 -23.59 9.42 7.58
C TYR A 197 -24.28 8.04 7.42
N PRO A 198 -25.53 7.99 6.92
CA PRO A 198 -26.28 6.74 6.80
C PRO A 198 -25.66 5.73 5.84
N GLU A 199 -24.86 6.18 4.85
CA GLU A 199 -24.16 5.38 3.86
C GLU A 199 -23.12 4.43 4.45
N PHE A 200 -22.61 4.72 5.66
CA PHE A 200 -21.64 3.85 6.35
C PHE A 200 -22.30 2.75 7.19
N ARG A 201 -23.62 2.76 7.32
CA ARG A 201 -24.33 1.75 8.12
C ARG A 201 -24.31 0.38 7.45
N PHE A 202 -24.50 -0.65 8.31
CA PHE A 202 -24.58 -2.05 7.90
C PHE A 202 -23.39 -2.53 7.04
N GLY A 203 -22.22 -1.96 7.26
CA GLY A 203 -21.01 -2.31 6.52
C GLY A 203 -20.85 -1.57 5.19
N GLY A 204 -21.61 -0.52 4.96
CA GLY A 204 -21.48 0.33 3.78
C GLY A 204 -20.06 0.85 3.60
N LYS A 205 -19.60 0.87 2.35
CA LYS A 205 -18.29 1.36 1.93
C LYS A 205 -18.49 2.29 0.74
N PRO A 206 -18.84 3.56 0.98
CA PRO A 206 -18.91 4.53 -0.10
C PRO A 206 -17.52 4.72 -0.73
N ALA A 207 -17.47 4.99 -2.03
CA ALA A 207 -16.23 5.21 -2.75
C ALA A 207 -15.62 6.59 -2.49
N THR A 208 -16.42 7.52 -1.96
CA THR A 208 -16.00 8.90 -1.68
C THR A 208 -16.55 9.38 -0.34
N LEU A 209 -15.82 10.29 0.27
CA LEU A 209 -16.29 11.12 1.38
C LEU A 209 -16.10 12.58 0.97
N GLY A 210 -17.21 13.31 0.81
CA GLY A 210 -17.16 14.61 0.14
C GLY A 210 -16.64 14.49 -1.30
N ALA A 211 -15.60 15.23 -1.64
CA ALA A 211 -14.94 15.20 -2.95
C ALA A 211 -13.77 14.19 -3.03
N GLN A 212 -13.35 13.62 -1.89
CA GLN A 212 -12.16 12.79 -1.79
C GLN A 212 -12.47 11.32 -2.02
N THR A 213 -11.55 10.60 -2.67
CA THR A 213 -11.62 9.13 -2.79
C THR A 213 -11.44 8.50 -1.41
N LEU A 214 -12.34 7.60 -1.03
CA LEU A 214 -12.33 6.94 0.27
C LEU A 214 -12.04 5.44 0.12
N GLU A 215 -11.09 4.95 0.92
CA GLU A 215 -10.82 3.53 1.07
C GLU A 215 -10.92 3.08 2.53
N ILE A 216 -11.57 1.94 2.75
CA ILE A 216 -11.79 1.37 4.07
C ILE A 216 -11.13 0.02 4.17
N ASN A 217 -10.02 -0.04 4.91
CA ASN A 217 -9.24 -1.26 5.05
C ASN A 217 -8.70 -1.44 6.48
N LYS A 218 -8.66 -2.68 6.94
CA LYS A 218 -8.08 -3.01 8.24
C LYS A 218 -6.56 -2.79 8.30
N THR A 219 -5.89 -2.74 7.16
CA THR A 219 -4.44 -2.49 7.10
C THR A 219 -4.03 -1.15 7.69
N VAL A 220 -4.90 -0.14 7.62
CA VAL A 220 -4.69 1.20 8.21
C VAL A 220 -4.47 1.13 9.72
N SER A 221 -5.17 0.25 10.42
CA SER A 221 -5.06 0.10 11.89
C SER A 221 -4.17 -1.08 12.32
N THR A 222 -3.24 -1.50 11.47
CA THR A 222 -2.29 -2.57 11.84
C THR A 222 -1.37 -2.08 12.98
N GLY A 223 -1.30 -2.88 14.05
CA GLY A 223 -0.51 -2.53 15.24
C GLY A 223 -1.19 -1.51 16.15
N ASP A 224 -2.49 -1.23 15.95
CA ASP A 224 -3.32 -0.31 16.74
C ASP A 224 -2.76 1.14 16.82
N LYS A 225 -2.05 1.58 15.77
CA LYS A 225 -1.41 2.89 15.74
C LYS A 225 -2.28 3.99 15.13
N ASP A 226 -2.87 3.71 13.98
CA ASP A 226 -3.63 4.68 13.19
C ASP A 226 -5.05 4.20 12.93
N GLU A 227 -5.97 5.15 12.81
CA GLU A 227 -7.34 4.91 12.39
C GLU A 227 -7.66 5.59 11.05
N GLY A 228 -6.77 6.45 10.57
CA GLY A 228 -6.89 7.08 9.27
C GLY A 228 -5.58 7.71 8.78
N ILE A 229 -5.50 7.86 7.46
CA ILE A 229 -4.44 8.61 6.75
C ILE A 229 -5.14 9.42 5.67
N VAL A 230 -4.87 10.71 5.63
CA VAL A 230 -5.44 11.68 4.70
C VAL A 230 -4.32 12.35 3.93
N GLY A 231 -4.48 12.61 2.64
CA GLY A 231 -3.48 13.37 1.89
C GLY A 231 -3.52 13.19 0.37
N ASP A 232 -2.46 13.62 -0.30
CA ASP A 232 -2.29 13.53 -1.75
C ASP A 232 -1.64 12.22 -2.18
N PHE A 233 -2.44 11.16 -2.13
CA PHE A 233 -1.99 9.84 -2.56
C PHE A 233 -1.72 9.76 -4.07
N GLU A 234 -2.42 10.53 -4.88
CA GLU A 234 -2.32 10.45 -6.33
C GLU A 234 -0.99 10.98 -6.85
N ASN A 235 -0.47 12.06 -6.27
CA ASN A 235 0.73 12.75 -6.74
C ASN A 235 1.94 12.52 -5.85
N MET A 236 1.75 12.44 -4.51
CA MET A 236 2.84 12.42 -3.53
C MET A 236 3.13 11.05 -2.93
N PHE A 237 2.34 10.03 -3.29
CA PHE A 237 2.67 8.62 -3.02
C PHE A 237 2.83 7.87 -4.33
N ARG A 238 3.94 7.12 -4.46
CA ARG A 238 4.22 6.29 -5.63
C ARG A 238 4.53 4.88 -5.23
N TRP A 239 4.06 3.93 -6.03
CA TRP A 239 4.38 2.53 -5.89
C TRP A 239 4.44 1.85 -7.26
N GLY A 240 5.13 0.73 -7.34
CA GLY A 240 5.17 -0.04 -8.56
C GLY A 240 5.97 -1.32 -8.46
N TYR A 241 5.88 -2.11 -9.50
CA TYR A 241 6.62 -3.34 -9.66
C TYR A 241 7.94 -3.07 -10.39
N ALA A 242 9.01 -3.70 -9.91
CA ALA A 242 10.34 -3.56 -10.51
C ALA A 242 10.71 -4.74 -11.41
N LYS A 243 10.01 -5.85 -11.31
CA LYS A 243 10.27 -7.07 -12.08
C LYS A 243 9.01 -7.92 -12.17
N ASP A 244 8.92 -8.69 -13.24
CA ASP A 244 7.86 -9.67 -13.42
C ASP A 244 7.79 -10.66 -12.26
N ILE A 245 6.58 -11.05 -11.91
CA ILE A 245 6.32 -12.02 -10.86
C ILE A 245 6.81 -13.38 -11.35
N LYS A 246 7.61 -14.02 -10.51
CA LYS A 246 8.07 -15.38 -10.75
C LYS A 246 7.28 -16.34 -9.88
N LEU A 247 6.67 -17.31 -10.53
CA LEU A 247 6.15 -18.51 -9.88
C LEU A 247 7.13 -19.65 -10.16
N GLU A 248 7.57 -20.35 -9.14
CA GLU A 248 8.52 -21.43 -9.25
C GLU A 248 8.00 -22.66 -8.53
N VAL A 249 8.11 -23.82 -9.17
CA VAL A 249 7.84 -25.13 -8.55
C VAL A 249 9.18 -25.79 -8.27
N ILE A 250 9.46 -26.07 -7.00
CA ILE A 250 10.70 -26.68 -6.51
C ILE A 250 10.38 -28.09 -6.07
N GLU A 251 11.07 -29.07 -6.63
CA GLU A 251 10.80 -30.49 -6.40
C GLU A 251 11.76 -31.14 -5.39
N TYR A 252 12.86 -30.46 -5.06
CA TYR A 252 13.95 -31.04 -4.27
C TYR A 252 14.46 -30.03 -3.22
N GLY A 253 15.04 -30.59 -2.14
CA GLY A 253 15.69 -29.82 -1.09
C GLY A 253 14.74 -29.36 0.00
N ASP A 254 15.19 -28.40 0.81
CA ASP A 254 14.42 -27.78 1.91
C ASP A 254 14.35 -26.26 1.69
N PRO A 255 13.48 -25.77 0.78
CA PRO A 255 13.46 -24.38 0.35
C PRO A 255 12.92 -23.40 1.42
N ASP A 256 12.25 -23.89 2.44
CA ASP A 256 11.67 -23.08 3.53
C ASP A 256 12.38 -23.29 4.88
N ASN A 257 13.52 -23.98 4.88
CA ASN A 257 14.32 -24.24 6.08
C ASN A 257 13.54 -24.93 7.21
N SER A 258 12.60 -25.81 6.86
CA SER A 258 11.77 -26.53 7.85
C SER A 258 12.50 -27.70 8.53
N GLY A 259 13.67 -28.08 8.03
CA GLY A 259 14.40 -29.27 8.45
C GLY A 259 13.97 -30.55 7.73
N ASN A 260 13.00 -30.47 6.80
CA ASN A 260 12.45 -31.62 6.08
C ASN A 260 12.71 -31.47 4.57
N ASP A 261 13.36 -32.46 3.98
CA ASP A 261 13.54 -32.53 2.53
C ASP A 261 12.22 -32.82 1.81
N LEU A 262 11.96 -32.14 0.70
CA LEU A 262 10.71 -32.28 -0.07
C LEU A 262 10.54 -33.69 -0.57
N LYS A 263 11.55 -34.26 -1.19
CA LYS A 263 11.47 -35.58 -1.84
C LYS A 263 11.26 -36.70 -0.82
N GLY A 264 11.92 -36.61 0.32
CA GLY A 264 11.76 -37.59 1.42
C GLY A 264 10.37 -37.60 2.04
N HIS A 265 9.55 -36.57 1.80
CA HIS A 265 8.19 -36.43 2.34
C HIS A 265 7.10 -36.40 1.26
N GLY A 266 7.41 -36.73 0.01
CA GLY A 266 6.44 -36.70 -1.09
C GLY A 266 5.81 -35.33 -1.31
N GLN A 267 6.64 -34.28 -1.28
CA GLN A 267 6.20 -32.89 -1.39
C GLN A 267 6.94 -32.14 -2.50
N ILE A 268 6.29 -31.09 -2.99
CA ILE A 268 6.88 -30.04 -3.79
C ILE A 268 6.62 -28.70 -3.13
N TYR A 269 7.39 -27.67 -3.48
CA TYR A 269 7.24 -26.33 -2.96
C TYR A 269 6.89 -25.37 -4.08
N ILE A 270 5.76 -24.65 -3.94
CA ILE A 270 5.36 -23.60 -4.87
C ILE A 270 5.76 -22.27 -4.25
N ARG A 271 6.55 -21.47 -4.96
CA ARG A 271 7.06 -20.17 -4.52
C ARG A 271 6.70 -19.08 -5.52
N ALA A 272 6.12 -18.00 -5.01
CA ALA A 272 5.94 -16.76 -5.77
C ALA A 272 6.76 -15.63 -5.18
N GLU A 273 7.39 -14.86 -6.05
CA GLU A 273 8.21 -13.70 -5.69
C GLU A 273 7.78 -12.48 -6.49
N VAL A 274 7.73 -11.33 -5.83
CA VAL A 274 7.48 -10.04 -6.47
C VAL A 274 8.38 -8.98 -5.87
N TYR A 275 8.86 -8.07 -6.71
CA TYR A 275 9.62 -6.91 -6.30
C TYR A 275 8.76 -5.66 -6.41
N LEU A 276 8.42 -5.09 -5.27
CA LEU A 276 7.62 -3.88 -5.13
C LEU A 276 8.48 -2.76 -4.54
N GLY A 277 8.35 -1.57 -5.08
CA GLY A 277 8.92 -0.37 -4.48
C GLY A 277 7.83 0.67 -4.24
N TRP A 278 8.02 1.50 -3.23
CA TRP A 278 7.17 2.66 -2.95
C TRP A 278 7.99 3.81 -2.37
N GLY A 279 7.41 4.99 -2.44
CA GLY A 279 7.98 6.19 -1.86
C GLY A 279 6.94 7.23 -1.53
N ILE A 280 7.11 7.86 -0.38
CA ILE A 280 6.39 9.06 0.04
C ILE A 280 7.28 10.23 -0.42
N LEU A 281 6.82 11.00 -1.41
CA LEU A 281 7.61 12.05 -2.05
C LEU A 281 7.65 13.32 -1.21
N ASP A 282 6.52 13.69 -0.61
CA ASP A 282 6.39 14.81 0.29
C ASP A 282 5.57 14.37 1.53
N ALA A 283 6.19 14.45 2.70
CA ALA A 283 5.55 14.02 3.95
C ALA A 283 4.49 15.01 4.44
N ASP A 284 4.65 16.30 4.12
CA ASP A 284 3.72 17.36 4.52
C ASP A 284 2.41 17.32 3.73
N SER A 285 2.38 16.54 2.63
CA SER A 285 1.17 16.24 1.87
C SER A 285 0.27 15.20 2.53
N PHE A 286 0.60 14.73 3.74
CA PHE A 286 -0.17 13.71 4.46
C PHE A 286 -0.34 14.07 5.93
N ALA A 287 -1.48 13.64 6.48
CA ALA A 287 -1.76 13.68 7.92
C ALA A 287 -2.29 12.31 8.38
N ARG A 288 -1.96 11.92 9.60
CA ARG A 288 -2.36 10.65 10.21
C ARG A 288 -3.33 10.91 11.36
N ILE A 289 -4.38 10.10 11.44
CA ILE A 289 -5.30 10.09 12.58
C ILE A 289 -4.84 8.95 13.48
N LYS A 290 -4.10 9.30 14.54
CA LYS A 290 -3.48 8.37 15.48
C LYS A 290 -4.45 7.95 16.57
N LYS A 291 -4.43 6.69 16.93
CA LYS A 291 -5.05 6.23 18.16
C LYS A 291 -4.30 6.79 19.34
N ALA A 292 -4.99 7.33 20.32
CA ALA A 292 -4.37 7.79 21.57
C ALA A 292 -3.66 6.61 22.26
N GLU A 293 -2.42 6.83 22.70
CA GLU A 293 -1.62 5.86 23.44
C GLU A 293 -2.18 5.62 24.84
#